data_6ee4b2229a9c687499d82a899eacd623
#
_entry.id   6ee4b2229a9c687499d82a899eacd623
#
_cell.length_a   1.000
_cell.length_b   1.000
_cell.length_c   1.000
_cell.angle_alpha   90.00
_cell.angle_beta   90.00
_cell.angle_gamma   90.00
#
_symmetry.space_group_name_H-M   'P 1'
#
loop_
_entity.id
_entity.type
_entity.pdbx_description
1 polymer ?
#
loop_
_entity_poly.entity_id
_entity_poly.type
_entity_poly.pdbx_seq_one_letter_code
_entity_poly.pdbx_strand_id
1 'polypeptide(L)'
;MSKKSFLYINLLFALFFFLPGLQAREKTFTVVIDAGHGGKDPGARGSNINEKEINLAVALKLGRLIENNAEDVRVIYTRKTDRFIELDERANIANRNKADLFVSIHTNAVKRGSTVQGTETYTLGLARSEENLEVAMSENSAILLEDNYQQRYEGFDPNSSESYIIFEFMQNKHMEQSISLASEIQKSFGACKRVDRGVRQAGFLVLRKTSMPSVLVELGYISNRQEEQFMRTAAGQNKLAEALYDAFCKYKKNYDRRKGNISGVVAAPVANEETPPPGSEADILNKKQQATRQKTSVSSTTSVNRNTKGK
;
A
#
# COMPACT_ATOMS: atom_id res chain seq x y z
N MET A 1 -64.86 17.48 -4.92
CA MET A 1 -63.75 16.95 -5.75
C MET A 1 -64.27 15.83 -6.60
N SER A 2 -64.06 15.86 -7.90
CA SER A 2 -64.58 14.84 -8.84
C SER A 2 -63.79 13.53 -8.68
N LYS A 3 -64.47 12.39 -8.88
CA LYS A 3 -63.84 11.04 -8.84
C LYS A 3 -62.62 10.98 -9.81
N LYS A 4 -62.59 11.79 -10.86
CA LYS A 4 -61.47 11.88 -11.78
C LYS A 4 -60.24 12.59 -11.19
N SER A 5 -60.44 13.60 -10.33
CA SER A 5 -59.32 14.29 -9.65
C SER A 5 -58.62 13.40 -8.64
N PHE A 6 -59.41 12.52 -7.95
CA PHE A 6 -58.83 11.55 -7.00
C PHE A 6 -58.00 10.45 -7.71
N LEU A 7 -58.40 10.07 -8.91
CA LEU A 7 -57.70 9.05 -9.70
C LEU A 7 -56.35 9.59 -10.20
N TYR A 8 -56.28 10.88 -10.64
CA TYR A 8 -55.01 11.48 -11.08
C TYR A 8 -54.04 11.72 -9.93
N ILE A 9 -54.54 12.07 -8.73
CA ILE A 9 -53.69 12.25 -7.54
C ILE A 9 -53.06 10.93 -7.12
N ASN A 10 -53.83 9.82 -7.13
CA ASN A 10 -53.29 8.50 -6.82
C ASN A 10 -52.32 7.97 -7.88
N LEU A 11 -52.55 8.30 -9.19
CA LEU A 11 -51.63 7.94 -10.26
C LEU A 11 -50.29 8.71 -10.16
N LEU A 12 -50.33 9.99 -9.78
CA LEU A 12 -49.11 10.80 -9.54
C LEU A 12 -48.35 10.28 -8.32
N PHE A 13 -49.02 9.88 -7.25
CA PHE A 13 -48.41 9.33 -6.06
C PHE A 13 -47.76 7.95 -6.33
N ALA A 14 -48.38 7.12 -7.15
CA ALA A 14 -47.84 5.82 -7.54
C ALA A 14 -46.60 5.97 -8.46
N LEU A 15 -46.53 7.02 -9.30
CA LEU A 15 -45.35 7.31 -10.14
C LEU A 15 -44.13 7.76 -9.30
N PHE A 16 -44.37 8.42 -8.15
CA PHE A 16 -43.29 8.88 -7.27
C PHE A 16 -42.62 7.74 -6.49
N PHE A 17 -43.31 6.62 -6.26
CA PHE A 17 -42.77 5.41 -5.63
C PHE A 17 -42.01 4.50 -6.58
N PHE A 18 -42.09 4.73 -7.90
CA PHE A 18 -41.39 3.94 -8.92
C PHE A 18 -40.16 4.63 -9.51
N LEU A 19 -39.69 5.74 -8.95
CA LEU A 19 -38.33 6.20 -9.23
C LEU A 19 -37.38 5.18 -8.55
N PRO A 20 -36.65 4.34 -9.35
CA PRO A 20 -35.57 3.55 -8.75
C PRO A 20 -34.66 4.59 -8.11
N GLY A 21 -34.57 4.55 -6.79
CA GLY A 21 -33.67 5.43 -6.06
C GLY A 21 -32.31 5.30 -6.73
N LEU A 22 -31.78 6.38 -7.27
CA LEU A 22 -30.36 6.50 -7.61
C LEU A 22 -29.60 6.32 -6.30
N GLN A 23 -29.49 5.10 -5.84
CA GLN A 23 -28.67 4.74 -4.71
C GLN A 23 -27.25 4.94 -5.22
N ALA A 24 -26.65 6.10 -4.91
CA ALA A 24 -25.25 6.33 -5.18
C ALA A 24 -24.48 5.14 -4.60
N ARG A 25 -23.90 4.32 -5.49
CA ARG A 25 -23.16 3.13 -5.09
C ARG A 25 -22.07 3.57 -4.15
N GLU A 26 -22.15 3.14 -2.89
CA GLU A 26 -21.19 3.51 -1.87
C GLU A 26 -19.80 3.04 -2.35
N LYS A 27 -18.85 3.96 -2.42
CA LYS A 27 -17.48 3.64 -2.80
C LYS A 27 -16.88 2.72 -1.75
N THR A 28 -16.66 1.48 -2.10
CA THR A 28 -16.24 0.42 -1.18
C THR A 28 -14.73 0.29 -1.04
N PHE A 29 -13.95 0.91 -1.93
CA PHE A 29 -12.49 0.87 -1.91
C PHE A 29 -11.92 2.30 -1.96
N THR A 30 -10.98 2.60 -1.07
CA THR A 30 -10.30 3.90 -1.05
C THR A 30 -8.83 3.72 -1.35
N VAL A 31 -8.32 4.37 -2.40
CA VAL A 31 -6.90 4.44 -2.70
C VAL A 31 -6.38 5.85 -2.45
N VAL A 32 -5.24 5.95 -1.74
CA VAL A 32 -4.48 7.19 -1.65
C VAL A 32 -3.29 7.12 -2.61
N ILE A 33 -3.22 8.08 -3.50
CA ILE A 33 -2.11 8.27 -4.43
C ILE A 33 -1.26 9.42 -3.88
N ASP A 34 -0.04 9.09 -3.53
CA ASP A 34 0.95 10.04 -3.05
C ASP A 34 1.90 10.41 -4.19
N ALA A 35 1.95 11.68 -4.55
CA ALA A 35 2.97 12.20 -5.44
C ALA A 35 4.16 12.66 -4.59
N GLY A 36 5.27 11.94 -4.62
CA GLY A 36 6.46 12.24 -3.83
C GLY A 36 6.97 13.67 -4.05
N HIS A 37 7.61 14.22 -3.02
CA HIS A 37 8.16 15.59 -3.03
C HIS A 37 7.10 16.69 -3.24
N GLY A 38 7.52 17.88 -3.67
CA GLY A 38 6.64 19.01 -3.99
C GLY A 38 7.01 20.30 -3.26
N GLY A 39 6.62 21.46 -3.83
CA GLY A 39 6.93 22.77 -3.30
C GLY A 39 8.42 23.02 -3.17
N LYS A 40 8.89 23.25 -1.94
CA LYS A 40 10.31 23.50 -1.60
C LYS A 40 11.21 22.25 -1.78
N ASP A 41 10.62 21.07 -1.87
CA ASP A 41 11.33 19.81 -2.11
C ASP A 41 11.23 19.43 -3.59
N PRO A 42 12.30 19.59 -4.38
CA PRO A 42 12.30 19.23 -5.78
C PRO A 42 12.40 17.71 -6.03
N GLY A 43 12.82 16.93 -5.02
CA GLY A 43 13.32 15.57 -5.23
C GLY A 43 14.61 15.54 -6.05
N ALA A 44 14.85 14.45 -6.72
CA ALA A 44 15.97 14.33 -7.63
C ALA A 44 15.88 15.32 -8.79
N ARG A 45 17.03 15.90 -9.17
CA ARG A 45 17.13 16.91 -10.23
C ARG A 45 17.62 16.29 -11.52
N GLY A 46 16.77 16.25 -12.52
CA GLY A 46 17.15 15.95 -13.88
C GLY A 46 17.89 17.11 -14.57
N SER A 47 18.07 17.00 -15.87
CA SER A 47 18.66 18.07 -16.67
C SER A 47 17.63 19.13 -17.09
N ASN A 48 16.37 18.74 -17.24
CA ASN A 48 15.29 19.59 -17.78
C ASN A 48 14.01 19.57 -16.93
N ILE A 49 13.90 18.68 -15.96
CA ILE A 49 12.71 18.50 -15.14
C ILE A 49 13.13 17.97 -13.77
N ASN A 50 12.38 18.29 -12.71
CA ASN A 50 12.59 17.71 -11.40
C ASN A 50 11.65 16.52 -11.18
N GLU A 51 12.03 15.66 -10.30
CA GLU A 51 11.26 14.50 -9.88
C GLU A 51 9.83 14.85 -9.47
N LYS A 52 9.66 15.86 -8.62
CA LYS A 52 8.33 16.30 -8.13
C LYS A 52 7.30 16.56 -9.23
N GLU A 53 7.77 16.98 -10.41
CA GLU A 53 6.92 17.31 -11.55
C GLU A 53 6.47 16.05 -12.27
N ILE A 54 7.37 15.08 -12.44
CA ILE A 54 7.07 13.76 -13.04
C ILE A 54 6.10 13.01 -12.12
N ASN A 55 6.42 12.94 -10.82
CA ASN A 55 5.60 12.25 -9.82
C ASN A 55 4.17 12.80 -9.80
N LEU A 56 4.00 14.13 -9.79
CA LEU A 56 2.68 14.75 -9.81
C LEU A 56 1.93 14.45 -11.11
N ALA A 57 2.61 14.54 -12.25
CA ALA A 57 1.97 14.30 -13.53
C ALA A 57 1.47 12.87 -13.68
N VAL A 58 2.26 11.88 -13.27
CA VAL A 58 1.86 10.46 -13.31
C VAL A 58 0.79 10.15 -12.27
N ALA A 59 0.91 10.68 -11.06
CA ALA A 59 -0.10 10.50 -10.00
C ALA A 59 -1.49 11.01 -10.43
N LEU A 60 -1.56 12.20 -11.02
CA LEU A 60 -2.81 12.77 -11.50
C LEU A 60 -3.40 11.98 -12.68
N LYS A 61 -2.56 11.43 -13.56
CA LYS A 61 -3.02 10.59 -14.68
C LYS A 61 -3.55 9.25 -14.18
N LEU A 62 -2.83 8.60 -13.25
CA LEU A 62 -3.29 7.36 -12.61
C LEU A 62 -4.64 7.56 -11.92
N GLY A 63 -4.76 8.60 -11.12
CA GLY A 63 -6.00 8.85 -10.41
C GLY A 63 -7.18 9.10 -11.34
N ARG A 64 -6.99 9.86 -12.44
CA ARG A 64 -8.02 10.03 -13.46
C ARG A 64 -8.42 8.73 -14.15
N LEU A 65 -7.46 7.83 -14.43
CA LEU A 65 -7.78 6.53 -14.98
C LEU A 65 -8.66 5.72 -14.03
N ILE A 66 -8.35 5.74 -12.73
CA ILE A 66 -9.15 5.05 -11.72
C ILE A 66 -10.53 5.72 -11.57
N GLU A 67 -10.60 7.04 -11.43
CA GLU A 67 -11.85 7.79 -11.26
C GLU A 67 -12.82 7.58 -12.44
N ASN A 68 -12.30 7.48 -13.66
CA ASN A 68 -13.10 7.33 -14.88
C ASN A 68 -13.57 5.89 -15.14
N ASN A 69 -12.89 4.88 -14.59
CA ASN A 69 -13.12 3.47 -14.95
C ASN A 69 -13.48 2.56 -13.76
N ALA A 70 -13.48 3.07 -12.53
CA ALA A 70 -13.79 2.30 -11.33
C ALA A 70 -14.77 3.08 -10.42
N GLU A 71 -16.06 2.90 -10.64
CA GLU A 71 -17.14 3.65 -9.95
C GLU A 71 -17.16 3.37 -8.45
N ASP A 72 -16.74 2.20 -8.01
CA ASP A 72 -16.71 1.78 -6.62
C ASP A 72 -15.41 2.19 -5.88
N VAL A 73 -14.54 2.99 -6.53
CA VAL A 73 -13.26 3.42 -5.97
C VAL A 73 -13.27 4.91 -5.68
N ARG A 74 -12.85 5.28 -4.46
CA ARG A 74 -12.58 6.65 -4.06
C ARG A 74 -11.07 6.92 -4.17
N VAL A 75 -10.69 7.87 -5.01
CA VAL A 75 -9.30 8.33 -5.13
C VAL A 75 -9.06 9.55 -4.25
N ILE A 76 -8.01 9.50 -3.46
CA ILE A 76 -7.52 10.61 -2.65
C ILE A 76 -6.07 10.86 -3.02
N TYR A 77 -5.70 12.12 -3.14
CA TYR A 77 -4.33 12.52 -3.43
C TYR A 77 -3.73 13.22 -2.21
N THR A 78 -2.47 12.98 -1.92
CA THR A 78 -1.76 13.76 -0.91
C THR A 78 -1.57 15.21 -1.38
N ARG A 79 -1.29 15.39 -2.68
CA ARG A 79 -1.25 16.70 -3.35
C ARG A 79 -1.77 16.61 -4.79
N LYS A 80 -2.41 17.68 -5.25
CA LYS A 80 -2.85 17.86 -6.65
C LYS A 80 -2.13 19.03 -7.34
N THR A 81 -1.29 19.74 -6.61
CA THR A 81 -0.52 20.90 -7.06
C THR A 81 0.93 20.80 -6.57
N ASP A 82 1.79 21.69 -7.03
CA ASP A 82 3.17 21.78 -6.55
C ASP A 82 3.23 22.40 -5.15
N ARG A 83 3.00 21.59 -4.12
CA ARG A 83 3.11 21.95 -2.70
C ARG A 83 3.88 20.91 -1.91
N PHE A 84 4.57 21.34 -0.88
CA PHE A 84 5.26 20.47 0.06
C PHE A 84 4.26 19.82 1.01
N ILE A 85 4.41 18.52 1.25
CA ILE A 85 3.67 17.74 2.26
C ILE A 85 4.72 16.94 3.03
N GLU A 86 4.72 17.06 4.33
CA GLU A 86 5.58 16.32 5.24
C GLU A 86 5.36 14.80 5.12
N LEU A 87 6.40 13.98 5.33
CA LEU A 87 6.30 12.53 5.08
C LEU A 87 5.25 11.86 5.96
N ASP A 88 5.23 12.17 7.26
CA ASP A 88 4.23 11.62 8.18
C ASP A 88 2.79 12.05 7.81
N GLU A 89 2.62 13.29 7.31
CA GLU A 89 1.31 13.80 6.92
C GLU A 89 0.74 13.03 5.71
N ARG A 90 1.58 12.55 4.79
CA ARG A 90 1.15 11.70 3.66
C ARG A 90 0.50 10.41 4.17
N ALA A 91 1.15 9.71 5.10
CA ALA A 91 0.59 8.53 5.76
C ALA A 91 -0.67 8.87 6.58
N ASN A 92 -0.68 10.01 7.29
CA ASN A 92 -1.83 10.46 8.06
C ASN A 92 -3.05 10.75 7.18
N ILE A 93 -2.88 11.31 5.98
CA ILE A 93 -3.97 11.48 5.00
C ILE A 93 -4.60 10.12 4.69
N ALA A 94 -3.79 9.09 4.44
CA ALA A 94 -4.30 7.75 4.16
C ALA A 94 -5.03 7.15 5.37
N ASN A 95 -4.45 7.24 6.55
CA ASN A 95 -5.00 6.69 7.78
C ASN A 95 -6.34 7.34 8.17
N ARG A 96 -6.42 8.69 8.14
CA ARG A 96 -7.67 9.43 8.44
C ARG A 96 -8.80 9.10 7.49
N ASN A 97 -8.46 8.81 6.25
CA ASN A 97 -9.44 8.43 5.23
C ASN A 97 -9.74 6.93 5.20
N LYS A 98 -9.17 6.13 6.13
CA LYS A 98 -9.33 4.68 6.19
C LYS A 98 -9.09 4.04 4.82
N ALA A 99 -7.98 4.43 4.18
CA ALA A 99 -7.64 3.94 2.86
C ALA A 99 -7.40 2.42 2.88
N ASP A 100 -7.80 1.76 1.80
CA ASP A 100 -7.55 0.33 1.58
C ASP A 100 -6.19 0.10 0.89
N LEU A 101 -5.62 1.18 0.31
CA LEU A 101 -4.36 1.13 -0.41
C LEU A 101 -3.66 2.49 -0.40
N PHE A 102 -2.33 2.48 -0.26
CA PHE A 102 -1.47 3.64 -0.39
C PHE A 102 -0.39 3.39 -1.45
N VAL A 103 -0.30 4.28 -2.44
CA VAL A 103 0.69 4.20 -3.53
C VAL A 103 1.46 5.50 -3.59
N SER A 104 2.73 5.47 -3.20
CA SER A 104 3.66 6.59 -3.32
C SER A 104 4.40 6.48 -4.66
N ILE A 105 4.49 7.57 -5.39
CA ILE A 105 5.07 7.64 -6.74
C ILE A 105 6.29 8.54 -6.70
N HIS A 106 7.43 7.99 -7.09
CA HIS A 106 8.75 8.57 -7.08
C HIS A 106 9.49 8.34 -8.40
N THR A 107 10.63 9.00 -8.56
CA THR A 107 11.51 8.86 -9.71
C THR A 107 12.96 8.87 -9.25
N ASN A 108 13.59 7.71 -9.27
CA ASN A 108 14.91 7.43 -8.72
C ASN A 108 16.03 8.24 -9.40
N ALA A 109 17.15 8.35 -8.71
CA ALA A 109 18.37 8.92 -9.26
C ALA A 109 19.60 8.17 -8.72
N VAL A 110 20.61 8.10 -9.53
CA VAL A 110 21.98 7.66 -9.19
C VAL A 110 22.98 8.70 -9.69
N LYS A 111 24.24 8.50 -9.41
CA LYS A 111 25.30 9.39 -9.90
C LYS A 111 25.10 9.69 -11.40
N ARG A 112 25.19 10.98 -11.77
CA ARG A 112 25.05 11.44 -13.17
C ARG A 112 25.99 10.68 -14.12
N GLY A 113 25.48 10.38 -15.32
CA GLY A 113 26.23 9.61 -16.33
C GLY A 113 26.11 8.11 -16.17
N SER A 114 25.38 7.62 -15.17
CA SER A 114 25.03 6.21 -15.07
C SER A 114 24.10 5.77 -16.20
N THR A 115 24.29 4.54 -16.67
CA THR A 115 23.42 3.89 -17.65
C THR A 115 22.28 3.11 -17.02
N VAL A 116 22.15 3.16 -15.69
CA VAL A 116 21.06 2.50 -14.96
C VAL A 116 19.73 3.01 -15.46
N GLN A 117 18.79 2.08 -15.70
CA GLN A 117 17.44 2.36 -16.19
C GLN A 117 16.47 1.30 -15.67
N GLY A 118 15.19 1.60 -15.76
CA GLY A 118 14.12 0.66 -15.39
C GLY A 118 13.35 1.10 -14.15
N THR A 119 12.40 0.28 -13.75
CA THR A 119 11.45 0.56 -12.67
C THR A 119 11.69 -0.36 -11.49
N GLU A 120 11.43 0.12 -10.30
CA GLU A 120 11.48 -0.62 -9.05
C GLU A 120 10.22 -0.37 -8.25
N THR A 121 9.81 -1.34 -7.43
CA THR A 121 8.72 -1.10 -6.48
C THR A 121 9.13 -1.62 -5.11
N TYR A 122 9.05 -0.75 -4.15
CA TYR A 122 9.48 -0.99 -2.77
C TYR A 122 8.31 -1.23 -1.84
N THR A 123 8.51 -2.14 -0.89
CA THR A 123 7.69 -2.30 0.30
C THR A 123 8.49 -1.92 1.54
N LEU A 124 7.81 -1.56 2.64
CA LEU A 124 8.46 -1.24 3.89
C LEU A 124 9.20 -2.47 4.44
N GLY A 125 10.44 -2.30 4.88
CA GLY A 125 11.24 -3.33 5.51
C GLY A 125 12.70 -2.95 5.59
N LEU A 126 13.53 -3.87 6.06
CA LEU A 126 14.98 -3.68 6.08
C LEU A 126 15.54 -3.69 4.66
N ALA A 127 16.41 -2.75 4.34
CA ALA A 127 17.16 -2.75 3.09
C ALA A 127 18.10 -3.95 3.03
N ARG A 128 17.97 -4.77 1.96
CA ARG A 128 18.79 -5.98 1.78
C ARG A 128 20.05 -5.77 0.96
N SER A 129 20.29 -4.55 0.51
CA SER A 129 21.49 -4.13 -0.22
C SER A 129 21.78 -2.67 0.06
N GLU A 130 23.04 -2.29 -0.12
CA GLU A 130 23.48 -0.89 0.00
C GLU A 130 22.70 0.03 -0.98
N GLU A 131 22.49 -0.42 -2.23
CA GLU A 131 21.68 0.30 -3.22
C GLU A 131 20.26 0.62 -2.69
N ASN A 132 19.60 -0.35 -2.06
CA ASN A 132 18.25 -0.13 -1.50
C ASN A 132 18.28 0.83 -0.31
N LEU A 133 19.35 0.79 0.49
CA LEU A 133 19.52 1.72 1.60
C LEU A 133 19.76 3.14 1.09
N GLU A 134 20.59 3.32 0.08
CA GLU A 134 20.86 4.63 -0.53
C GLU A 134 19.58 5.27 -1.06
N VAL A 135 18.70 4.50 -1.73
CA VAL A 135 17.40 5.01 -2.20
C VAL A 135 16.56 5.46 -1.00
N ALA A 136 16.45 4.65 0.06
CA ALA A 136 15.68 5.05 1.24
C ALA A 136 16.28 6.28 1.94
N MET A 137 17.60 6.41 2.02
CA MET A 137 18.29 7.58 2.58
C MET A 137 17.99 8.83 1.75
N SER A 138 18.03 8.72 0.42
CA SER A 138 17.67 9.81 -0.50
C SER A 138 16.25 10.31 -0.24
N GLU A 139 15.29 9.40 -0.26
CA GLU A 139 13.87 9.75 -0.10
C GLU A 139 13.56 10.28 1.31
N ASN A 140 14.12 9.66 2.34
CA ASN A 140 13.91 10.10 3.72
C ASN A 140 14.60 11.43 4.03
N SER A 141 15.59 11.87 3.22
CA SER A 141 16.25 13.17 3.39
C SER A 141 15.27 14.36 3.31
N ALA A 142 14.10 14.17 2.74
CA ALA A 142 13.01 15.14 2.69
C ALA A 142 12.60 15.65 4.10
N ILE A 143 12.77 14.83 5.16
CA ILE A 143 12.49 15.29 6.54
C ILE A 143 13.36 16.46 6.97
N LEU A 144 14.57 16.61 6.42
CA LEU A 144 15.47 17.73 6.73
C LEU A 144 14.88 19.09 6.31
N LEU A 145 13.85 19.07 5.45
CA LEU A 145 13.10 20.26 5.05
C LEU A 145 11.88 20.52 5.94
N GLU A 146 11.58 19.62 6.89
CA GLU A 146 10.44 19.73 7.79
C GLU A 146 10.80 20.48 9.07
N ASP A 147 9.87 21.29 9.57
CA ASP A 147 10.05 21.95 10.85
C ASP A 147 10.00 20.93 11.99
N ASN A 148 10.93 21.03 12.95
CA ASN A 148 11.01 20.16 14.13
C ASN A 148 11.10 18.65 13.79
N TYR A 149 11.75 18.29 12.68
CA TYR A 149 11.85 16.89 12.24
C TYR A 149 12.49 15.98 13.29
N GLN A 150 13.50 16.45 14.04
CA GLN A 150 14.15 15.63 15.08
C GLN A 150 13.16 15.15 16.15
N GLN A 151 12.26 16.02 16.60
CA GLN A 151 11.23 15.67 17.58
C GLN A 151 10.16 14.76 16.95
N ARG A 152 9.73 15.07 15.71
CA ARG A 152 8.69 14.35 14.99
C ARG A 152 9.08 12.91 14.65
N TYR A 153 10.35 12.71 14.29
CA TYR A 153 10.91 11.41 13.91
C TYR A 153 11.78 10.79 15.02
N GLU A 154 11.62 11.24 16.27
CA GLU A 154 12.23 10.62 17.46
C GLU A 154 13.76 10.49 17.35
N GLY A 155 14.41 11.51 16.77
CA GLY A 155 15.87 11.54 16.59
C GLY A 155 16.38 10.70 15.41
N PHE A 156 15.50 10.19 14.54
CA PHE A 156 15.92 9.49 13.32
C PHE A 156 16.78 10.42 12.45
N ASP A 157 17.99 9.96 12.12
CA ASP A 157 18.87 10.63 11.17
C ASP A 157 18.80 9.96 9.80
N PRO A 158 18.29 10.63 8.76
CA PRO A 158 18.16 10.03 7.44
C PRO A 158 19.51 9.75 6.77
N ASN A 159 20.61 10.33 7.27
CA ASN A 159 21.96 10.15 6.74
C ASN A 159 22.78 9.06 7.47
N SER A 160 22.24 8.49 8.55
CA SER A 160 22.92 7.43 9.31
C SER A 160 22.31 6.08 9.03
N SER A 161 23.11 5.12 8.55
CA SER A 161 22.69 3.74 8.31
C SER A 161 22.16 3.05 9.58
N GLU A 162 22.69 3.43 10.75
CA GLU A 162 22.26 2.90 12.05
C GLU A 162 20.80 3.23 12.34
N SER A 163 20.31 4.38 11.90
CA SER A 163 18.90 4.78 12.08
C SER A 163 17.95 3.82 11.37
N TYR A 164 18.39 3.16 10.29
CA TYR A 164 17.56 2.24 9.52
C TYR A 164 17.40 0.84 10.15
N ILE A 165 18.19 0.52 11.18
CA ILE A 165 18.06 -0.77 11.89
C ILE A 165 16.70 -0.92 12.53
N ILE A 166 16.03 0.18 12.92
CA ILE A 166 14.68 0.13 13.49
C ILE A 166 13.68 -0.58 12.58
N PHE A 167 13.86 -0.50 11.25
CA PHE A 167 12.97 -1.13 10.30
C PHE A 167 13.03 -2.67 10.29
N GLU A 168 14.09 -3.27 10.84
CA GLU A 168 14.19 -4.72 11.04
C GLU A 168 13.15 -5.23 12.04
N PHE A 169 12.86 -4.44 13.06
CA PHE A 169 11.93 -4.80 14.13
C PHE A 169 10.49 -4.43 13.85
N MET A 170 10.23 -3.72 12.76
CA MET A 170 8.87 -3.32 12.40
C MET A 170 8.07 -4.47 11.79
N GLN A 171 7.05 -4.93 12.51
CA GLN A 171 6.09 -5.90 11.97
C GLN A 171 5.09 -5.18 11.06
N ASN A 172 5.09 -5.53 9.78
CA ASN A 172 4.11 -5.03 8.82
C ASN A 172 3.06 -6.11 8.51
N LYS A 173 1.91 -6.02 9.16
CA LYS A 173 0.78 -6.95 8.95
C LYS A 173 0.23 -6.93 7.51
N HIS A 174 0.58 -5.93 6.71
CA HIS A 174 0.14 -5.76 5.32
C HIS A 174 1.23 -6.12 4.31
N MET A 175 2.35 -6.70 4.76
CA MET A 175 3.51 -7.00 3.91
C MET A 175 3.13 -7.85 2.70
N GLU A 176 2.38 -8.93 2.91
CA GLU A 176 1.97 -9.84 1.83
C GLU A 176 1.17 -9.13 0.74
N GLN A 177 0.21 -8.29 1.15
CA GLN A 177 -0.61 -7.53 0.21
C GLN A 177 0.21 -6.44 -0.51
N SER A 178 1.15 -5.81 0.19
CA SER A 178 2.07 -4.85 -0.40
C SER A 178 2.97 -5.48 -1.45
N ILE A 179 3.56 -6.66 -1.15
CA ILE A 179 4.36 -7.43 -2.10
C ILE A 179 3.52 -7.89 -3.29
N SER A 180 2.27 -8.31 -3.06
CA SER A 180 1.35 -8.70 -4.14
C SER A 180 1.10 -7.54 -5.10
N LEU A 181 0.82 -6.33 -4.60
CA LEU A 181 0.67 -5.14 -5.44
C LEU A 181 1.97 -4.80 -6.15
N ALA A 182 3.10 -4.75 -5.45
CA ALA A 182 4.41 -4.43 -6.02
C ALA A 182 4.77 -5.38 -7.18
N SER A 183 4.45 -6.66 -7.04
CA SER A 183 4.65 -7.67 -8.09
C SER A 183 3.79 -7.41 -9.32
N GLU A 184 2.50 -7.03 -9.14
CA GLU A 184 1.64 -6.68 -10.27
C GLU A 184 2.10 -5.38 -10.96
N ILE A 185 2.62 -4.40 -10.21
CA ILE A 185 3.21 -3.18 -10.77
C ILE A 185 4.41 -3.51 -11.66
N GLN A 186 5.37 -4.30 -11.16
CA GLN A 186 6.56 -4.66 -11.93
C GLN A 186 6.22 -5.47 -13.17
N LYS A 187 5.30 -6.43 -13.08
CA LYS A 187 4.79 -7.18 -14.26
C LYS A 187 4.16 -6.24 -15.30
N SER A 188 3.38 -5.26 -14.87
CA SER A 188 2.73 -4.31 -15.79
C SER A 188 3.74 -3.38 -16.44
N PHE A 189 4.77 -2.93 -15.73
CA PHE A 189 5.88 -2.19 -16.31
C PHE A 189 6.66 -3.03 -17.33
N GLY A 190 6.96 -4.29 -17.03
CA GLY A 190 7.58 -5.22 -17.97
C GLY A 190 6.76 -5.40 -19.25
N ALA A 191 5.42 -5.54 -19.13
CA ALA A 191 4.52 -5.64 -20.27
C ALA A 191 4.55 -4.40 -21.18
N CYS A 192 4.78 -3.21 -20.62
CA CYS A 192 4.97 -1.99 -21.40
C CYS A 192 6.44 -1.71 -21.80
N LYS A 193 7.28 -2.74 -21.77
CA LYS A 193 8.70 -2.71 -22.19
C LYS A 193 9.58 -1.80 -21.33
N ARG A 194 9.25 -1.61 -20.06
CA ARG A 194 10.18 -1.04 -19.07
C ARG A 194 11.09 -2.16 -18.57
N VAL A 195 12.33 -1.83 -18.27
CA VAL A 195 13.24 -2.76 -17.59
C VAL A 195 12.72 -2.99 -16.19
N ASP A 196 12.40 -4.25 -15.87
CA ASP A 196 11.96 -4.66 -14.55
C ASP A 196 13.20 -4.88 -13.65
N ARG A 197 13.32 -4.08 -12.59
CA ARG A 197 14.38 -4.21 -11.59
C ARG A 197 13.88 -4.87 -10.30
N GLY A 198 12.64 -5.31 -10.29
CA GLY A 198 12.05 -6.16 -9.27
C GLY A 198 11.35 -5.43 -8.12
N VAL A 199 10.82 -6.27 -7.25
CA VAL A 199 10.24 -5.86 -5.95
C VAL A 199 11.34 -5.87 -4.91
N ARG A 200 11.44 -4.80 -4.14
CA ARG A 200 12.50 -4.56 -3.16
C ARG A 200 11.92 -4.16 -1.80
N GLN A 201 12.79 -4.08 -0.80
CA GLN A 201 12.46 -3.60 0.54
C GLN A 201 13.45 -2.55 0.98
N ALA A 202 12.95 -1.50 1.64
CA ALA A 202 13.78 -0.52 2.34
C ALA A 202 12.97 0.26 3.39
N GLY A 203 13.67 1.00 4.25
CA GLY A 203 13.10 1.74 5.38
C GLY A 203 12.57 3.11 5.00
N PHE A 204 11.50 3.17 4.22
CA PHE A 204 10.87 4.43 3.83
C PHE A 204 9.97 4.99 4.93
N LEU A 205 10.27 6.19 5.42
CA LEU A 205 9.48 6.88 6.45
C LEU A 205 8.03 7.13 5.99
N VAL A 206 7.82 7.45 4.72
CA VAL A 206 6.48 7.68 4.16
C VAL A 206 5.57 6.44 4.26
N LEU A 207 6.15 5.24 4.29
CA LEU A 207 5.42 3.98 4.45
C LEU A 207 5.31 3.54 5.92
N ARG A 208 6.14 4.10 6.82
CA ARG A 208 6.30 3.65 8.21
C ARG A 208 4.99 3.65 9.00
N LYS A 209 4.20 4.71 8.85
CA LYS A 209 2.96 4.91 9.62
C LYS A 209 1.69 4.53 8.88
N THR A 210 1.78 3.94 7.68
CA THR A 210 0.60 3.51 6.94
C THR A 210 -0.07 2.31 7.61
N SER A 211 -1.40 2.34 7.75
CA SER A 211 -2.19 1.26 8.37
C SER A 211 -2.91 0.37 7.35
N MET A 212 -2.48 0.39 6.10
CA MET A 212 -2.98 -0.38 4.98
C MET A 212 -1.83 -0.89 4.12
N PRO A 213 -2.08 -1.80 3.15
CA PRO A 213 -1.09 -2.14 2.13
C PRO A 213 -0.52 -0.90 1.45
N SER A 214 0.81 -0.81 1.36
CA SER A 214 1.50 0.38 0.87
C SER A 214 2.75 0.03 0.08
N VAL A 215 3.01 0.81 -0.98
CA VAL A 215 4.18 0.66 -1.84
C VAL A 215 4.74 2.03 -2.20
N LEU A 216 6.06 2.08 -2.47
CA LEU A 216 6.73 3.18 -3.12
C LEU A 216 7.23 2.71 -4.49
N VAL A 217 6.86 3.42 -5.52
CA VAL A 217 7.14 3.07 -6.91
C VAL A 217 8.16 4.04 -7.50
N GLU A 218 9.26 3.51 -7.98
CA GLU A 218 10.27 4.24 -8.75
C GLU A 218 9.99 4.07 -10.25
N LEU A 219 9.56 5.14 -10.89
CA LEU A 219 9.13 5.16 -12.29
C LEU A 219 10.28 4.97 -13.30
N GLY A 220 11.50 5.19 -12.85
CA GLY A 220 12.71 5.17 -13.64
C GLY A 220 13.81 6.01 -12.99
N TYR A 221 14.90 6.24 -13.71
CA TYR A 221 16.05 6.98 -13.21
C TYR A 221 16.19 8.33 -13.92
N ILE A 222 15.84 9.43 -13.25
CA ILE A 222 15.91 10.79 -13.81
C ILE A 222 17.36 11.21 -14.16
N SER A 223 18.35 10.59 -13.52
CA SER A 223 19.78 10.77 -13.81
C SER A 223 20.22 10.17 -15.16
N ASN A 224 19.43 9.25 -15.73
CA ASN A 224 19.62 8.70 -17.05
C ASN A 224 18.89 9.56 -18.10
N ARG A 225 19.62 10.10 -19.06
CA ARG A 225 19.07 11.04 -20.05
C ARG A 225 17.92 10.46 -20.89
N GLN A 226 17.97 9.18 -21.23
CA GLN A 226 16.90 8.54 -22.02
C GLN A 226 15.64 8.33 -21.18
N GLU A 227 15.80 7.96 -19.92
CA GLU A 227 14.72 7.83 -18.96
C GLU A 227 14.05 9.18 -18.66
N GLU A 228 14.86 10.22 -18.39
CA GLU A 228 14.37 11.59 -18.21
C GLU A 228 13.57 12.05 -19.44
N GLN A 229 14.14 11.86 -20.65
CA GLN A 229 13.47 12.23 -21.89
C GLN A 229 12.13 11.51 -22.06
N PHE A 230 12.04 10.24 -21.70
CA PHE A 230 10.80 9.48 -21.72
C PHE A 230 9.80 10.02 -20.69
N MET A 231 10.22 10.12 -19.40
CA MET A 231 9.34 10.48 -18.29
C MET A 231 8.83 11.94 -18.34
N ARG A 232 9.55 12.85 -18.98
CA ARG A 232 9.10 14.24 -19.15
C ARG A 232 8.02 14.42 -20.21
N THR A 233 7.79 13.43 -21.09
CA THR A 233 6.78 13.53 -22.15
C THR A 233 5.41 13.10 -21.66
N ALA A 234 4.35 13.73 -22.21
CA ALA A 234 2.98 13.33 -21.92
C ALA A 234 2.72 11.85 -22.28
N ALA A 235 3.32 11.36 -23.39
CA ALA A 235 3.20 9.97 -23.84
C ALA A 235 3.86 8.99 -22.85
N GLY A 236 5.08 9.31 -22.37
CA GLY A 236 5.77 8.49 -21.37
C GLY A 236 5.03 8.44 -20.06
N GLN A 237 4.55 9.58 -19.57
CA GLN A 237 3.73 9.67 -18.35
C GLN A 237 2.40 8.91 -18.47
N ASN A 238 1.73 8.97 -19.62
CA ASN A 238 0.51 8.19 -19.87
C ASN A 238 0.81 6.70 -19.78
N LYS A 239 1.87 6.25 -20.46
CA LYS A 239 2.27 4.85 -20.47
C LYS A 239 2.60 4.31 -19.06
N LEU A 240 3.28 5.11 -18.23
CA LEU A 240 3.55 4.77 -16.84
C LEU A 240 2.26 4.70 -16.00
N ALA A 241 1.37 5.69 -16.17
CA ALA A 241 0.09 5.71 -15.47
C ALA A 241 -0.83 4.56 -15.88
N GLU A 242 -0.87 4.20 -17.15
CA GLU A 242 -1.61 3.04 -17.67
C GLU A 242 -1.09 1.73 -17.08
N ALA A 243 0.23 1.54 -17.01
CA ALA A 243 0.81 0.35 -16.40
C ALA A 243 0.48 0.25 -14.90
N LEU A 244 0.51 1.37 -14.16
CA LEU A 244 0.08 1.42 -12.76
C LEU A 244 -1.41 1.14 -12.61
N TYR A 245 -2.25 1.64 -13.52
CA TYR A 245 -3.68 1.38 -13.54
C TYR A 245 -3.99 -0.09 -13.80
N ASP A 246 -3.31 -0.72 -14.76
CA ASP A 246 -3.47 -2.17 -15.02
C ASP A 246 -3.10 -3.02 -13.80
N ALA A 247 -2.02 -2.66 -13.10
CA ALA A 247 -1.62 -3.31 -11.86
C ALA A 247 -2.65 -3.11 -10.75
N PHE A 248 -3.17 -1.89 -10.60
CA PHE A 248 -4.24 -1.56 -9.67
C PHE A 248 -5.50 -2.41 -9.93
N CYS A 249 -5.94 -2.53 -11.17
CA CYS A 249 -7.11 -3.34 -11.55
C CYS A 249 -6.95 -4.81 -11.16
N LYS A 250 -5.77 -5.40 -11.41
CA LYS A 250 -5.46 -6.78 -11.03
C LYS A 250 -5.44 -6.95 -9.51
N TYR A 251 -4.82 -6.03 -8.80
CA TYR A 251 -4.79 -6.02 -7.34
C TYR A 251 -6.20 -5.89 -6.75
N LYS A 252 -7.00 -4.91 -7.22
CA LYS A 252 -8.38 -4.67 -6.78
C LYS A 252 -9.26 -5.90 -6.99
N LYS A 253 -9.16 -6.54 -8.15
CA LYS A 253 -9.88 -7.80 -8.44
C LYS A 253 -9.54 -8.91 -7.44
N ASN A 254 -8.27 -9.03 -7.05
CA ASN A 254 -7.84 -10.00 -6.05
C ASN A 254 -8.30 -9.63 -4.64
N TYR A 255 -8.31 -8.34 -4.32
CA TYR A 255 -8.83 -7.81 -3.07
C TYR A 255 -10.33 -8.11 -2.92
N ASP A 256 -11.14 -7.82 -3.94
CA ASP A 256 -12.58 -8.06 -3.93
C ASP A 256 -12.89 -9.55 -3.78
N ARG A 257 -12.15 -10.41 -4.48
CA ARG A 257 -12.30 -11.86 -4.36
C ARG A 257 -12.04 -12.33 -2.93
N ARG A 258 -11.01 -11.81 -2.27
CA ARG A 258 -10.73 -12.14 -0.86
C ARG A 258 -11.82 -11.64 0.09
N LYS A 259 -12.33 -10.42 -0.12
CA LYS A 259 -13.47 -9.88 0.65
C LYS A 259 -14.75 -10.70 0.43
N GLY A 260 -15.06 -11.06 -0.81
CA GLY A 260 -16.21 -11.91 -1.15
C GLY A 260 -16.12 -13.30 -0.52
N ASN A 261 -14.94 -13.92 -0.50
CA ASN A 261 -14.73 -15.19 0.16
C ASN A 261 -14.87 -15.11 1.69
N ILE A 262 -14.44 -14.01 2.31
CA ILE A 262 -14.64 -13.76 3.76
C ILE A 262 -16.13 -13.52 4.06
N SER A 263 -16.86 -12.84 3.18
CA SER A 263 -18.32 -12.64 3.33
C SER A 263 -19.13 -13.92 3.09
N GLY A 264 -18.60 -14.85 2.30
CA GLY A 264 -19.19 -16.18 2.05
C GLY A 264 -18.89 -17.22 3.13
N VAL A 265 -17.91 -16.97 4.00
CA VAL A 265 -17.66 -17.74 5.23
C VAL A 265 -18.45 -17.12 6.38
N VAL A 266 -19.76 -16.96 6.21
CA VAL A 266 -20.67 -17.03 7.35
C VAL A 266 -20.61 -18.49 7.81
N ALA A 267 -20.00 -18.68 8.96
CA ALA A 267 -19.93 -19.88 9.78
C ALA A 267 -20.72 -21.06 9.15
N ALA A 268 -20.01 -21.99 8.49
CA ALA A 268 -20.51 -23.35 8.48
C ALA A 268 -20.80 -23.67 9.95
N PRO A 269 -22.00 -24.16 10.31
CA PRO A 269 -22.24 -24.58 11.66
C PRO A 269 -21.10 -25.52 12.02
N VAL A 270 -20.47 -25.25 13.17
CA VAL A 270 -19.48 -26.15 13.74
C VAL A 270 -20.18 -27.51 13.75
N ALA A 271 -19.85 -28.37 12.79
CA ALA A 271 -20.23 -29.76 12.86
C ALA A 271 -19.65 -30.20 14.19
N ASN A 272 -20.50 -30.59 15.12
CA ASN A 272 -20.08 -31.19 16.36
C ASN A 272 -19.01 -32.20 15.97
N GLU A 273 -17.76 -31.98 16.41
CA GLU A 273 -16.72 -32.99 16.29
C GLU A 273 -17.30 -34.24 16.96
N GLU A 274 -17.82 -35.16 16.15
CA GLU A 274 -18.10 -36.50 16.60
C GLU A 274 -16.75 -37.01 17.12
N THR A 275 -16.69 -37.21 18.43
CA THR A 275 -15.56 -37.87 19.06
C THR A 275 -15.33 -39.21 18.35
N PRO A 276 -14.14 -39.45 17.80
CA PRO A 276 -13.88 -40.67 17.07
C PRO A 276 -14.18 -41.86 17.99
N PRO A 277 -14.69 -42.97 17.47
CA PRO A 277 -15.06 -44.12 18.29
C PRO A 277 -13.84 -44.61 19.08
N PRO A 278 -14.03 -45.05 20.33
CA PRO A 278 -12.94 -45.48 21.20
C PRO A 278 -12.15 -46.60 20.55
N GLY A 279 -10.82 -46.43 20.43
CA GLY A 279 -9.91 -47.40 19.86
C GLY A 279 -9.60 -47.22 18.37
N SER A 280 -10.10 -46.15 17.70
CA SER A 280 -9.69 -45.84 16.33
C SER A 280 -8.27 -45.24 16.30
N GLU A 281 -7.57 -45.37 15.16
CA GLU A 281 -6.25 -44.73 14.97
C GLU A 281 -6.27 -43.22 15.25
N ALA A 282 -7.37 -42.53 14.95
CA ALA A 282 -7.57 -41.12 15.26
C ALA A 282 -7.68 -40.85 16.78
N ASP A 283 -8.31 -41.73 17.56
CA ASP A 283 -8.41 -41.62 19.01
C ASP A 283 -7.00 -41.84 19.67
N ILE A 284 -6.23 -42.77 19.15
CA ILE A 284 -4.85 -43.03 19.61
C ILE A 284 -3.93 -41.84 19.31
N LEU A 285 -4.07 -41.22 18.13
CA LEU A 285 -3.28 -40.05 17.71
C LEU A 285 -3.61 -38.80 18.55
N ASN A 286 -4.89 -38.54 18.81
CA ASN A 286 -5.35 -37.46 19.67
C ASN A 286 -4.87 -37.61 21.12
N LYS A 287 -4.92 -38.81 21.70
CA LYS A 287 -4.40 -39.07 23.03
C LYS A 287 -2.89 -38.88 23.13
N LYS A 288 -2.12 -39.25 22.07
CA LYS A 288 -0.67 -39.00 22.02
C LYS A 288 -0.36 -37.50 21.93
N GLN A 289 -1.11 -36.72 21.15
CA GLN A 289 -0.89 -35.27 21.03
C GLN A 289 -1.27 -34.51 22.33
N GLN A 290 -2.32 -34.91 23.03
CA GLN A 290 -2.68 -34.36 24.34
C GLN A 290 -1.63 -34.69 25.41
N ALA A 291 -1.10 -35.89 25.45
CA ALA A 291 -0.04 -36.28 26.39
C ALA A 291 1.28 -35.51 26.14
N THR A 292 1.59 -35.17 24.89
CA THR A 292 2.76 -34.36 24.54
C THR A 292 2.58 -32.91 24.95
N ARG A 293 1.38 -32.32 24.77
CA ARG A 293 1.06 -30.97 25.22
C ARG A 293 1.11 -30.78 26.73
N GLN A 294 0.69 -31.79 27.49
CA GLN A 294 0.79 -31.75 28.95
C GLN A 294 2.24 -31.86 29.47
N LYS A 295 3.11 -32.63 28.82
CA LYS A 295 4.53 -32.69 29.17
C LYS A 295 5.30 -31.40 28.93
N THR A 296 4.94 -30.64 27.87
CA THR A 296 5.53 -29.32 27.60
C THR A 296 5.06 -28.23 28.54
N SER A 297 3.82 -28.29 29.05
CA SER A 297 3.31 -27.31 30.02
C SER A 297 3.85 -27.53 31.45
N VAL A 298 4.23 -28.77 31.83
CA VAL A 298 4.82 -29.06 33.13
C VAL A 298 6.30 -28.72 33.20
N SER A 299 7.02 -28.76 32.06
CA SER A 299 8.44 -28.41 32.03
C SER A 299 8.69 -26.89 32.09
N SER A 300 7.72 -26.07 31.69
CA SER A 300 7.81 -24.61 31.77
C SER A 300 7.51 -24.03 33.16
N THR A 301 6.85 -24.80 34.05
CA THR A 301 6.52 -24.36 35.42
C THR A 301 7.61 -24.69 36.43
N THR A 302 8.56 -25.59 36.10
CA THR A 302 9.60 -26.01 37.04
C THR A 302 10.90 -25.20 36.93
N SER A 303 11.04 -24.33 35.92
CA SER A 303 12.25 -23.52 35.74
C SER A 303 12.17 -22.10 36.38
N VAL A 304 11.04 -21.72 36.96
CA VAL A 304 10.86 -20.37 37.56
C VAL A 304 11.12 -20.34 39.09
N ASN A 305 11.34 -21.50 39.74
CA ASN A 305 11.42 -21.52 41.21
C ASN A 305 12.78 -21.97 41.77
N ARG A 306 13.90 -21.60 41.10
CA ARG A 306 15.27 -21.80 41.63
C ARG A 306 16.16 -20.59 41.41
N ASN A 307 15.83 -19.44 42.01
CA ASN A 307 16.82 -18.39 42.28
C ASN A 307 16.29 -17.35 43.27
N THR A 308 15.94 -17.77 44.47
CA THR A 308 15.91 -16.88 45.64
C THR A 308 16.24 -17.65 46.89
N LYS A 309 17.54 -17.89 47.13
CA LYS A 309 18.15 -18.00 48.47
C LYS A 309 19.67 -18.06 48.31
N GLY A 310 20.35 -17.07 48.84
CA GLY A 310 21.77 -17.19 49.08
C GLY A 310 22.56 -15.90 48.89
N LYS A 311 22.61 -15.09 49.99
CA LYS A 311 23.57 -14.04 50.36
C LYS A 311 23.54 -12.76 49.54
#